data_9b31f9a97fde201d1f72159dac4edf84
#
_entry.id   9b31f9a97fde201d1f72159dac4edf84
#
_cell.length_a   1.000
_cell.length_b   1.000
_cell.length_c   1.000
_cell.angle_alpha   90.00
_cell.angle_beta   90.00
_cell.angle_gamma   90.00
#
_symmetry.space_group_name_H-M   'P 1'
#
loop_
_entity.id
_entity.type
_entity.pdbx_description
1 polymer ?
#
loop_
_entity_poly.entity_id
_entity_poly.type
_entity_poly.pdbx_seq_one_letter_code
_entity_poly.pdbx_strand_id
1 'polypeptide(L)'
;MDSRSFKVILSLGFVLALLIQMLIFTSCGRQEPPKSEERKAETQATPVEQPKVVLPGYSILNEDVYDAPLKTQVTLNVLVSGEISKTNLISLLNELYSKTADRSGFKYHSHPTHVGIYAYTSKEYAQAGLGQWIAMLTKIGENGKPEISINERQINQLGAKPEEKFGLSEDKRRQIWDELIKAERRADREAWQRYPLPDPSEPNYSASYAGKQVLKQGKLRSFLNEKYESETAKNYGLTTTQLNKIVEEAIAKDWPYPSEN
;
A
#
# COMPACT_ATOMS: atom_id res chain seq x y z
N MET A 1 24.47 22.47 -4.37
CA MET A 1 24.30 21.33 -3.45
C MET A 1 24.10 20.09 -4.31
N ASP A 2 25.00 19.14 -4.19
CA ASP A 2 25.20 18.07 -5.17
C ASP A 2 24.10 17.00 -5.02
N SER A 3 23.41 16.67 -6.09
CA SER A 3 22.33 15.67 -6.20
C SER A 3 22.72 14.28 -5.67
N ARG A 4 24.00 14.02 -5.48
CA ARG A 4 24.54 12.76 -4.96
C ARG A 4 24.33 12.57 -3.46
N SER A 5 24.16 13.64 -2.69
CA SER A 5 23.96 13.57 -1.24
C SER A 5 22.54 13.18 -0.83
N PHE A 6 21.56 13.36 -1.70
CA PHE A 6 20.15 13.09 -1.37
C PHE A 6 19.78 11.59 -1.40
N LYS A 7 20.41 10.82 -2.32
CA LYS A 7 20.14 9.37 -2.43
C LYS A 7 20.74 8.53 -1.28
N VAL A 8 21.79 9.02 -0.61
CA VAL A 8 22.41 8.33 0.53
C VAL A 8 21.64 8.59 1.84
N ILE A 9 20.96 9.72 1.94
CA ILE A 9 20.21 10.10 3.17
C ILE A 9 18.91 9.30 3.31
N LEU A 10 18.27 8.88 2.21
CA LEU A 10 17.04 8.08 2.28
C LEU A 10 17.30 6.64 2.76
N SER A 11 18.49 6.09 2.51
CA SER A 11 18.85 4.73 2.94
C SER A 11 19.24 4.65 4.43
N LEU A 12 19.76 5.75 5.02
CA LEU A 12 20.17 5.77 6.43
C LEU A 12 19.05 6.22 7.38
N GLY A 13 18.04 6.92 6.90
CA GLY A 13 16.91 7.42 7.73
C GLY A 13 15.98 6.33 8.24
N PHE A 14 15.92 5.19 7.58
CA PHE A 14 14.99 4.12 7.95
C PHE A 14 15.45 3.24 9.13
N VAL A 15 16.74 3.27 9.48
CA VAL A 15 17.30 2.46 10.58
C VAL A 15 17.29 3.21 11.92
N LEU A 16 17.22 4.55 11.92
CA LEU A 16 17.32 5.35 13.16
C LEU A 16 15.96 5.64 13.81
N ALA A 17 14.83 5.45 13.10
CA ALA A 17 13.49 5.73 13.65
C ALA A 17 12.94 4.64 14.58
N LEU A 18 13.60 3.49 14.71
CA LEU A 18 13.13 2.32 15.47
C LEU A 18 13.65 2.28 16.91
N LEU A 19 14.49 3.23 17.34
CA LEU A 19 15.16 3.18 18.67
C LEU A 19 14.68 4.24 19.68
N ILE A 20 13.71 5.09 19.40
CA ILE A 20 13.29 6.19 20.30
C ILE A 20 11.90 5.97 20.95
N GLN A 21 11.24 4.82 20.76
CA GLN A 21 9.91 4.61 21.35
C GLN A 21 9.84 3.79 22.65
N MET A 22 10.96 3.66 23.38
CA MET A 22 10.95 2.94 24.66
C MET A 22 11.45 3.79 25.82
N LEU A 23 10.84 4.87 26.16
CA LEU A 23 11.04 5.53 27.48
C LEU A 23 10.00 6.65 27.65
N ILE A 24 8.83 6.35 28.18
CA ILE A 24 8.04 7.24 29.05
C ILE A 24 6.81 6.43 29.53
N PHE A 25 6.95 5.67 30.60
CA PHE A 25 5.83 5.28 31.46
C PHE A 25 6.36 5.20 32.88
N THR A 26 6.20 6.28 33.62
CA THR A 26 6.06 6.25 35.08
C THR A 26 5.62 7.63 35.57
N SER A 27 4.35 7.79 35.90
CA SER A 27 3.95 8.65 37.04
C SER A 27 2.51 8.29 37.43
N CYS A 28 2.38 7.54 38.50
CA CYS A 28 1.15 7.36 39.26
C CYS A 28 0.79 8.65 39.98
N GLY A 29 -0.36 9.21 39.66
CA GLY A 29 -1.04 10.26 40.45
C GLY A 29 -2.45 9.77 40.79
N ARG A 30 -2.61 9.37 42.09
CA ARG A 30 -3.90 8.95 42.69
C ARG A 30 -4.68 10.21 43.03
N GLN A 31 -5.82 10.48 42.35
CA GLN A 31 -6.78 11.49 42.79
C GLN A 31 -8.12 10.81 43.15
N GLU A 32 -8.61 11.08 44.33
CA GLU A 32 -9.92 10.66 44.85
C GLU A 32 -11.06 11.39 44.15
N PRO A 33 -12.23 10.74 43.96
CA PRO A 33 -13.35 11.35 43.26
C PRO A 33 -14.21 12.23 44.20
N PRO A 34 -14.69 13.39 43.73
CA PRO A 34 -15.69 14.15 44.45
C PRO A 34 -17.09 13.52 44.36
N LYS A 35 -17.80 13.54 45.47
CA LYS A 35 -19.23 13.18 45.61
C LYS A 35 -20.07 14.03 44.64
N SER A 36 -20.82 13.36 43.79
CA SER A 36 -21.82 14.02 42.94
C SER A 36 -23.22 13.90 43.56
N GLU A 37 -23.86 15.04 43.71
CA GLU A 37 -25.28 15.18 43.99
C GLU A 37 -26.14 14.71 42.83
N GLU A 38 -27.13 13.94 43.15
CA GLU A 38 -28.17 13.42 42.27
C GLU A 38 -29.07 14.57 41.80
N ARG A 39 -29.00 14.94 40.51
CA ARG A 39 -30.02 15.76 39.85
C ARG A 39 -30.72 14.92 38.80
N LYS A 40 -31.89 14.42 39.15
CA LYS A 40 -32.85 13.86 38.19
C LYS A 40 -33.27 14.96 37.22
N ALA A 41 -32.87 14.86 35.98
CA ALA A 41 -33.48 15.53 34.84
C ALA A 41 -33.90 14.48 33.86
N GLU A 42 -35.20 14.21 33.84
CA GLU A 42 -35.90 13.37 32.90
C GLU A 42 -35.91 14.11 31.54
N THR A 43 -34.92 13.87 30.69
CA THR A 43 -34.92 14.39 29.33
C THR A 43 -35.49 13.28 28.45
N GLN A 44 -36.69 13.47 27.94
CA GLN A 44 -37.30 12.67 26.89
C GLN A 44 -36.34 12.75 25.65
N ALA A 45 -35.60 11.67 25.41
CA ALA A 45 -34.81 11.51 24.20
C ALA A 45 -35.76 11.29 23.03
N THR A 46 -35.88 12.29 22.18
CA THR A 46 -36.47 12.12 20.84
C THR A 46 -35.68 11.01 20.12
N PRO A 47 -36.32 10.04 19.47
CA PRO A 47 -35.63 9.00 18.71
C PRO A 47 -34.82 9.69 17.62
N VAL A 48 -33.50 9.72 17.74
CA VAL A 48 -32.62 10.11 16.65
C VAL A 48 -32.74 9.01 15.62
N GLU A 49 -33.38 9.32 14.51
CA GLU A 49 -33.49 8.45 13.34
C GLU A 49 -32.04 8.14 12.89
N GLN A 50 -31.61 6.91 13.10
CA GLN A 50 -30.27 6.47 12.69
C GLN A 50 -30.17 6.63 11.16
N PRO A 51 -29.15 7.33 10.63
CA PRO A 51 -29.00 7.48 9.19
C PRO A 51 -28.94 6.10 8.55
N LYS A 52 -29.84 5.86 7.59
CA LYS A 52 -29.91 4.62 6.81
C LYS A 52 -28.56 4.43 6.10
N VAL A 53 -27.75 3.50 6.59
CA VAL A 53 -26.45 3.19 5.98
C VAL A 53 -26.71 2.60 4.59
N VAL A 54 -26.33 3.34 3.56
CA VAL A 54 -26.39 2.85 2.18
C VAL A 54 -25.04 2.20 1.88
N LEU A 55 -25.05 0.91 1.57
CA LEU A 55 -23.83 0.21 1.19
C LEU A 55 -23.32 0.73 -0.16
N PRO A 56 -22.00 0.90 -0.36
CA PRO A 56 -21.46 1.20 -1.67
C PRO A 56 -21.68 0.03 -2.62
N GLY A 57 -21.78 0.30 -3.93
CA GLY A 57 -21.76 -0.74 -4.93
C GLY A 57 -20.45 -1.53 -4.86
N TYR A 58 -20.49 -2.84 -5.05
CA TYR A 58 -19.28 -3.63 -5.06
C TYR A 58 -19.33 -4.79 -6.04
N SER A 59 -18.14 -5.26 -6.46
CA SER A 59 -17.96 -6.51 -7.18
C SER A 59 -16.72 -7.24 -6.66
N ILE A 60 -16.80 -8.57 -6.57
CA ILE A 60 -15.65 -9.39 -6.19
C ILE A 60 -14.74 -9.51 -7.41
N LEU A 61 -13.49 -9.06 -7.29
CA LEU A 61 -12.48 -9.15 -8.34
C LEU A 61 -11.79 -10.50 -8.35
N ASN A 62 -11.48 -11.00 -7.16
CA ASN A 62 -10.83 -12.29 -6.95
C ASN A 62 -11.22 -12.86 -5.60
N GLU A 63 -11.31 -14.17 -5.55
CA GLU A 63 -11.46 -14.95 -4.33
C GLU A 63 -10.39 -16.04 -4.32
N ASP A 64 -9.61 -16.07 -3.24
CA ASP A 64 -8.61 -17.09 -2.99
C ASP A 64 -9.00 -17.91 -1.78
N VAL A 65 -8.98 -19.25 -1.92
CA VAL A 65 -9.23 -20.20 -0.83
C VAL A 65 -8.01 -21.08 -0.63
N TYR A 66 -7.37 -20.94 0.52
CA TYR A 66 -6.30 -21.85 0.96
C TYR A 66 -6.83 -22.73 2.08
N ASP A 67 -6.88 -24.05 1.86
CA ASP A 67 -7.42 -25.02 2.83
C ASP A 67 -6.38 -26.10 3.15
N ALA A 68 -5.82 -26.03 4.35
CA ALA A 68 -4.76 -26.91 4.84
C ALA A 68 -4.98 -27.25 6.32
N PRO A 69 -4.33 -28.31 6.87
CA PRO A 69 -4.50 -28.71 8.27
C PRO A 69 -4.24 -27.64 9.31
N LEU A 70 -3.32 -26.70 9.01
CA LEU A 70 -2.98 -25.60 9.94
C LEU A 70 -3.91 -24.42 9.85
N LYS A 71 -4.51 -24.18 8.68
CA LYS A 71 -5.43 -23.06 8.47
C LYS A 71 -6.32 -23.25 7.25
N THR A 72 -7.55 -22.79 7.35
CA THR A 72 -8.41 -22.52 6.20
C THR A 72 -8.57 -21.00 6.09
N GLN A 73 -8.06 -20.44 4.99
CA GLN A 73 -8.05 -19.01 4.73
C GLN A 73 -8.90 -18.69 3.51
N VAL A 74 -9.77 -17.69 3.63
CA VAL A 74 -10.50 -17.09 2.50
C VAL A 74 -10.07 -15.65 2.36
N THR A 75 -9.64 -15.27 1.15
CA THR A 75 -9.24 -13.90 0.82
C THR A 75 -10.11 -13.37 -0.30
N LEU A 76 -10.74 -12.20 -0.09
CA LEU A 76 -11.57 -11.51 -1.08
C LEU A 76 -10.90 -10.18 -1.46
N ASN A 77 -10.71 -9.97 -2.76
CA ASN A 77 -10.41 -8.65 -3.32
C ASN A 77 -11.68 -8.07 -3.94
N VAL A 78 -12.09 -6.89 -3.48
CA VAL A 78 -13.39 -6.30 -3.80
C VAL A 78 -13.19 -4.93 -4.43
N LEU A 79 -13.76 -4.71 -5.60
CA LEU A 79 -13.86 -3.39 -6.21
C LEU A 79 -15.09 -2.69 -5.66
N VAL A 80 -14.91 -1.49 -5.10
CA VAL A 80 -16.02 -0.67 -4.59
C VAL A 80 -16.27 0.53 -5.49
N SER A 81 -17.54 0.96 -5.56
CA SER A 81 -18.00 2.06 -6.41
C SER A 81 -19.15 2.82 -5.75
N GLY A 82 -19.44 4.01 -6.27
CA GLY A 82 -20.51 4.86 -5.75
C GLY A 82 -20.04 5.74 -4.59
N GLU A 83 -20.92 5.99 -3.62
CA GLU A 83 -20.61 6.82 -2.47
C GLU A 83 -19.75 6.07 -1.46
N ILE A 84 -18.49 6.46 -1.37
CA ILE A 84 -17.49 5.82 -0.51
C ILE A 84 -17.26 6.71 0.72
N SER A 85 -17.66 6.20 1.87
CA SER A 85 -17.41 6.80 3.18
C SER A 85 -16.85 5.76 4.15
N LYS A 86 -16.21 6.20 5.22
CA LYS A 86 -15.71 5.31 6.27
C LYS A 86 -16.82 4.40 6.82
N THR A 87 -17.99 4.97 7.11
CA THR A 87 -19.15 4.24 7.65
C THR A 87 -19.66 3.19 6.67
N ASN A 88 -19.80 3.55 5.40
CA ASN A 88 -20.28 2.65 4.36
C ASN A 88 -19.30 1.49 4.10
N LEU A 89 -17.99 1.78 4.12
CA LEU A 89 -16.94 0.76 3.98
C LEU A 89 -16.93 -0.22 5.16
N ILE A 90 -17.04 0.27 6.39
CA ILE A 90 -17.12 -0.59 7.59
C ILE A 90 -18.34 -1.51 7.50
N SER A 91 -19.49 -0.98 7.08
CA SER A 91 -20.71 -1.77 6.94
C SER A 91 -20.58 -2.83 5.84
N LEU A 92 -19.99 -2.48 4.69
CA LEU A 92 -19.72 -3.42 3.60
C LEU A 92 -18.76 -4.53 4.05
N LEU A 93 -17.65 -4.18 4.70
CA LEU A 93 -16.68 -5.18 5.16
C LEU A 93 -17.29 -6.14 6.20
N ASN A 94 -18.11 -5.64 7.11
CA ASN A 94 -18.82 -6.49 8.07
C ASN A 94 -19.83 -7.43 7.40
N GLU A 95 -20.57 -6.96 6.40
CA GLU A 95 -21.49 -7.81 5.64
C GLU A 95 -20.75 -8.91 4.88
N LEU A 96 -19.66 -8.55 4.19
CA LEU A 96 -18.84 -9.53 3.47
C LEU A 96 -18.17 -10.52 4.43
N TYR A 97 -17.71 -10.05 5.58
CA TYR A 97 -17.13 -10.90 6.61
C TYR A 97 -18.15 -11.92 7.13
N SER A 98 -19.38 -11.49 7.47
CA SER A 98 -20.43 -12.41 7.93
C SER A 98 -20.67 -13.51 6.90
N LYS A 99 -20.87 -13.14 5.62
CA LYS A 99 -21.05 -14.10 4.52
C LYS A 99 -19.86 -15.05 4.33
N THR A 100 -18.65 -14.56 4.56
CA THR A 100 -17.44 -15.36 4.39
C THR A 100 -17.17 -16.27 5.59
N ALA A 101 -17.39 -15.77 6.80
CA ALA A 101 -17.17 -16.52 8.05
C ALA A 101 -18.14 -17.69 8.22
N ASP A 102 -19.37 -17.55 7.71
CA ASP A 102 -20.41 -18.59 7.78
C ASP A 102 -20.23 -19.70 6.73
N ARG A 103 -19.22 -19.58 5.85
CA ARG A 103 -18.95 -20.61 4.81
C ARG A 103 -18.51 -21.92 5.45
N SER A 104 -18.93 -23.01 4.84
CA SER A 104 -18.61 -24.38 5.26
C SER A 104 -18.22 -25.22 4.04
N GLY A 105 -17.91 -26.49 4.27
CA GLY A 105 -17.53 -27.41 3.20
C GLY A 105 -16.01 -27.48 2.92
N PHE A 106 -15.21 -26.94 3.81
CA PHE A 106 -13.75 -27.07 3.77
C PHE A 106 -13.32 -28.46 4.23
N LYS A 107 -12.15 -28.88 3.78
CA LYS A 107 -11.62 -30.23 4.08
C LYS A 107 -11.11 -30.35 5.51
N TYR A 108 -10.46 -29.29 6.04
CA TYR A 108 -9.74 -29.37 7.30
C TYR A 108 -10.43 -28.63 8.46
N HIS A 109 -11.26 -27.63 8.18
CA HIS A 109 -11.95 -26.85 9.20
C HIS A 109 -13.43 -26.68 8.83
N SER A 110 -14.31 -26.60 9.83
CA SER A 110 -15.75 -26.36 9.60
C SER A 110 -16.04 -25.00 8.97
N HIS A 111 -15.23 -24.00 9.34
CA HIS A 111 -15.33 -22.62 8.88
C HIS A 111 -13.93 -22.02 8.65
N PRO A 112 -13.80 -20.90 7.95
CA PRO A 112 -12.51 -20.23 7.76
C PRO A 112 -11.90 -19.81 9.09
N THR A 113 -10.69 -20.26 9.37
CA THR A 113 -9.91 -19.82 10.52
C THR A 113 -9.29 -18.44 10.27
N HIS A 114 -9.06 -18.08 9.01
CA HIS A 114 -8.51 -16.79 8.57
C HIS A 114 -9.39 -16.21 7.48
N VAL A 115 -9.70 -14.92 7.59
CA VAL A 115 -10.44 -14.17 6.59
C VAL A 115 -9.69 -12.88 6.29
N GLY A 116 -9.46 -12.59 5.01
CA GLY A 116 -8.92 -11.33 4.51
C GLY A 116 -9.89 -10.72 3.49
N ILE A 117 -10.33 -9.49 3.68
CA ILE A 117 -11.18 -8.77 2.73
C ILE A 117 -10.53 -7.43 2.45
N TYR A 118 -10.21 -7.19 1.19
CA TYR A 118 -9.51 -5.99 0.75
C TYR A 118 -10.38 -5.24 -0.26
N ALA A 119 -10.74 -4.00 0.05
CA ALA A 119 -11.56 -3.13 -0.79
C ALA A 119 -10.66 -2.16 -1.57
N TYR A 120 -10.87 -2.09 -2.89
CA TYR A 120 -10.10 -1.26 -3.82
C TYR A 120 -11.03 -0.36 -4.63
N THR A 121 -10.51 0.76 -5.14
CA THR A 121 -11.23 1.69 -6.03
C THR A 121 -10.93 1.43 -7.50
N SER A 122 -9.89 0.65 -7.81
CA SER A 122 -9.56 0.26 -9.18
C SER A 122 -9.00 -1.16 -9.23
N LYS A 123 -9.11 -1.78 -10.41
CA LYS A 123 -8.54 -3.12 -10.67
C LYS A 123 -7.02 -3.10 -10.64
N GLU A 124 -6.43 -2.01 -11.10
CA GLU A 124 -4.97 -1.80 -11.15
C GLU A 124 -4.38 -1.83 -9.73
N TYR A 125 -5.03 -1.18 -8.77
CA TYR A 125 -4.62 -1.22 -7.37
C TYR A 125 -4.70 -2.62 -6.77
N ALA A 126 -5.75 -3.37 -7.09
CA ALA A 126 -5.90 -4.75 -6.62
C ALA A 126 -4.83 -5.68 -7.23
N GLN A 127 -4.47 -5.47 -8.51
CA GLN A 127 -3.49 -6.29 -9.22
C GLN A 127 -2.04 -5.95 -8.83
N ALA A 128 -1.77 -4.73 -8.43
CA ALA A 128 -0.43 -4.30 -8.02
C ALA A 128 0.07 -5.00 -6.74
N GLY A 129 -0.81 -5.56 -5.91
CA GLY A 129 -0.45 -6.37 -4.73
C GLY A 129 0.27 -5.59 -3.62
N LEU A 130 0.32 -4.26 -3.68
CA LEU A 130 1.14 -3.40 -2.83
C LEU A 130 0.37 -2.79 -1.64
N GLY A 131 -0.71 -3.43 -1.19
CA GLY A 131 -1.48 -2.94 -0.05
C GLY A 131 -2.25 -1.64 -0.32
N GLN A 132 -2.59 -1.34 -1.57
CA GLN A 132 -3.28 -0.11 -1.99
C GLN A 132 -4.80 -0.20 -1.83
N TRP A 133 -5.23 -0.92 -0.82
CA TRP A 133 -6.63 -0.99 -0.42
C TRP A 133 -7.06 0.32 0.26
N ILE A 134 -8.33 0.70 0.08
CA ILE A 134 -8.96 1.82 0.80
C ILE A 134 -9.52 1.38 2.15
N ALA A 135 -9.89 0.10 2.27
CA ALA A 135 -10.32 -0.51 3.51
C ALA A 135 -9.97 -2.00 3.48
N MET A 136 -9.64 -2.56 4.63
CA MET A 136 -9.46 -4.00 4.77
C MET A 136 -10.07 -4.50 6.08
N LEU A 137 -10.51 -5.78 6.06
CA LEU A 137 -10.85 -6.54 7.25
C LEU A 137 -9.99 -7.78 7.29
N THR A 138 -9.40 -8.06 8.45
CA THR A 138 -8.64 -9.29 8.68
C THR A 138 -9.10 -9.98 9.95
N LYS A 139 -9.25 -11.32 9.89
CA LYS A 139 -9.39 -12.21 11.04
C LYS A 139 -8.27 -13.23 10.98
N ILE A 140 -7.55 -13.40 12.07
CA ILE A 140 -6.41 -14.33 12.18
C ILE A 140 -6.70 -15.34 13.30
N GLY A 141 -6.71 -16.63 12.93
CA GLY A 141 -6.93 -17.73 13.86
C GLY A 141 -8.42 -18.01 14.11
N GLU A 142 -8.70 -19.19 14.65
CA GLU A 142 -10.06 -19.67 14.92
C GLU A 142 -10.82 -18.75 15.86
N ASN A 143 -10.17 -18.34 16.95
CA ASN A 143 -10.74 -17.46 17.98
C ASN A 143 -10.41 -15.97 17.78
N GLY A 144 -9.77 -15.62 16.66
CA GLY A 144 -9.41 -14.24 16.33
C GLY A 144 -10.66 -13.36 16.13
N LYS A 145 -10.57 -12.13 16.57
CA LYS A 145 -11.59 -11.11 16.29
C LYS A 145 -11.30 -10.46 14.94
N PRO A 146 -12.33 -10.10 14.17
CA PRO A 146 -12.14 -9.32 12.96
C PRO A 146 -11.64 -7.89 13.31
N GLU A 147 -10.63 -7.45 12.60
CA GLU A 147 -10.07 -6.10 12.71
C GLU A 147 -10.25 -5.36 11.38
N ILE A 148 -10.73 -4.12 11.44
CA ILE A 148 -10.94 -3.26 10.26
C ILE A 148 -9.91 -2.14 10.26
N SER A 149 -9.23 -1.97 9.14
CA SER A 149 -8.36 -0.83 8.87
C SER A 149 -8.89 -0.02 7.70
N ILE A 150 -8.88 1.30 7.84
CA ILE A 150 -9.35 2.25 6.83
C ILE A 150 -8.19 3.15 6.40
N ASN A 151 -7.97 3.26 5.10
CA ASN A 151 -6.99 4.19 4.53
C ASN A 151 -7.66 5.56 4.27
N GLU A 152 -7.75 6.37 5.33
CA GLU A 152 -8.40 7.68 5.25
C GLU A 152 -7.76 8.61 4.23
N ARG A 153 -6.43 8.49 3.98
CA ARG A 153 -5.75 9.28 2.96
C ARG A 153 -6.32 9.00 1.58
N GLN A 154 -6.47 7.74 1.21
CA GLN A 154 -7.02 7.37 -0.09
C GLN A 154 -8.50 7.75 -0.22
N ILE A 155 -9.30 7.60 0.84
CA ILE A 155 -10.70 8.04 0.83
C ILE A 155 -10.80 9.55 0.58
N ASN A 156 -9.99 10.35 1.26
CA ASN A 156 -9.99 11.81 1.11
C ASN A 156 -9.55 12.28 -0.29
N GLN A 157 -8.83 11.43 -1.03
CA GLN A 157 -8.46 11.69 -2.43
C GLN A 157 -9.57 11.33 -3.41
N LEU A 158 -10.55 10.50 -3.01
CA LEU A 158 -11.69 10.14 -3.85
C LEU A 158 -12.59 11.37 -4.04
N GLY A 159 -12.77 11.81 -5.28
CA GLY A 159 -13.58 12.98 -5.63
C GLY A 159 -12.83 14.32 -5.59
N ALA A 160 -11.55 14.34 -5.25
CA ALA A 160 -10.73 15.52 -5.51
C ALA A 160 -10.68 15.77 -7.02
N LYS A 161 -10.92 17.03 -7.43
CA LYS A 161 -10.78 17.41 -8.85
C LYS A 161 -9.35 17.06 -9.31
N PRO A 162 -9.18 16.45 -10.49
CA PRO A 162 -7.86 16.17 -11.03
C PRO A 162 -7.05 17.47 -11.05
N GLU A 163 -5.96 17.49 -10.29
CA GLU A 163 -5.09 18.66 -10.23
C GLU A 163 -4.16 18.63 -11.44
N GLU A 164 -4.24 19.65 -12.27
CA GLU A 164 -3.27 19.86 -13.34
C GLU A 164 -1.96 20.39 -12.75
N LYS A 165 -0.87 19.68 -13.02
CA LYS A 165 0.50 20.12 -12.68
C LYS A 165 1.37 20.04 -13.91
N PHE A 166 2.19 21.06 -14.12
CA PHE A 166 3.09 21.16 -15.27
C PHE A 166 2.36 21.10 -16.63
N GLY A 167 1.07 21.52 -16.68
CA GLY A 167 0.23 21.38 -17.89
C GLY A 167 -0.19 19.95 -18.19
N LEU A 168 -0.11 19.03 -17.23
CA LEU A 168 -0.43 17.63 -17.37
C LEU A 168 -1.55 17.21 -16.40
N SER A 169 -2.51 16.42 -16.91
CA SER A 169 -3.50 15.76 -16.08
C SER A 169 -2.83 14.72 -15.16
N GLU A 170 -3.51 14.30 -14.10
CA GLU A 170 -2.99 13.24 -13.21
C GLU A 170 -2.74 11.94 -13.98
N ASP A 171 -3.65 11.52 -14.87
CA ASP A 171 -3.48 10.31 -15.67
C ASP A 171 -2.21 10.36 -16.52
N LYS A 172 -1.91 11.54 -17.09
CA LYS A 172 -0.69 11.72 -17.87
C LYS A 172 0.56 11.64 -17.01
N ARG A 173 0.52 12.18 -15.78
CA ARG A 173 1.62 12.06 -14.83
C ARG A 173 1.80 10.61 -14.33
N ARG A 174 0.71 9.85 -14.17
CA ARG A 174 0.77 8.39 -13.88
C ARG A 174 1.40 7.61 -15.02
N GLN A 175 1.06 7.93 -16.27
CA GLN A 175 1.72 7.33 -17.43
C GLN A 175 3.22 7.59 -17.44
N ILE A 176 3.65 8.81 -17.11
CA ILE A 176 5.08 9.16 -17.00
C ILE A 176 5.76 8.35 -15.89
N TRP A 177 5.11 8.20 -14.74
CA TRP A 177 5.58 7.33 -13.66
C TRP A 177 5.80 5.90 -14.12
N ASP A 178 4.84 5.32 -14.83
CA ASP A 178 4.94 3.96 -15.38
C ASP A 178 6.11 3.80 -16.35
N GLU A 179 6.33 4.81 -17.22
CA GLU A 179 7.46 4.82 -18.15
C GLU A 179 8.81 4.91 -17.42
N LEU A 180 8.89 5.71 -16.36
CA LEU A 180 10.11 5.82 -15.56
C LEU A 180 10.45 4.49 -14.87
N ILE A 181 9.48 3.81 -14.28
CA ILE A 181 9.71 2.51 -13.64
C ILE A 181 10.11 1.44 -14.68
N LYS A 182 9.48 1.43 -15.86
CA LYS A 182 9.87 0.52 -16.95
C LYS A 182 11.29 0.82 -17.45
N ALA A 183 11.66 2.08 -17.52
CA ALA A 183 12.99 2.53 -17.91
C ALA A 183 14.05 2.11 -16.89
N GLU A 184 13.78 2.25 -15.59
CA GLU A 184 14.67 1.78 -14.52
C GLU A 184 14.88 0.26 -14.60
N ARG A 185 13.80 -0.52 -14.73
CA ARG A 185 13.89 -1.98 -14.91
C ARG A 185 14.67 -2.38 -16.16
N ARG A 186 14.53 -1.61 -17.24
CA ARG A 186 15.32 -1.81 -18.46
C ARG A 186 16.80 -1.55 -18.21
N ALA A 187 17.16 -0.47 -17.54
CA ALA A 187 18.53 -0.15 -17.18
C ALA A 187 19.18 -1.24 -16.32
N ASP A 188 18.42 -1.79 -15.35
CA ASP A 188 18.86 -2.91 -14.54
C ASP A 188 19.14 -4.15 -15.40
N ARG A 189 18.18 -4.57 -16.25
CA ARG A 189 18.38 -5.72 -17.14
C ARG A 189 19.58 -5.56 -18.06
N GLU A 190 19.76 -4.39 -18.69
CA GLU A 190 20.89 -4.12 -19.57
C GLU A 190 22.24 -4.16 -18.81
N ALA A 191 22.27 -3.64 -17.58
CA ALA A 191 23.48 -3.69 -16.75
C ALA A 191 23.82 -5.14 -16.34
N TRP A 192 22.84 -5.93 -15.96
CA TRP A 192 23.01 -7.35 -15.63
C TRP A 192 23.44 -8.18 -16.84
N GLN A 193 22.85 -7.98 -17.99
CA GLN A 193 23.23 -8.67 -19.23
C GLN A 193 24.67 -8.34 -19.66
N ARG A 194 25.08 -7.07 -19.49
CA ARG A 194 26.41 -6.62 -19.90
C ARG A 194 27.51 -7.07 -18.96
N TYR A 195 27.22 -7.18 -17.67
CA TYR A 195 28.17 -7.53 -16.63
C TYR A 195 27.58 -8.62 -15.71
N PRO A 196 27.37 -9.86 -16.23
CA PRO A 196 26.80 -10.93 -15.43
C PRO A 196 27.71 -11.26 -14.23
N LEU A 197 27.09 -11.60 -13.10
CA LEU A 197 27.84 -12.08 -11.95
C LEU A 197 28.24 -13.54 -12.16
N PRO A 198 29.46 -13.94 -11.75
CA PRO A 198 29.84 -15.33 -11.75
C PRO A 198 29.03 -16.10 -10.71
N ASP A 199 28.73 -17.37 -10.98
CA ASP A 199 28.07 -18.25 -10.04
C ASP A 199 29.03 -18.59 -8.88
N PRO A 200 28.65 -18.31 -7.63
CA PRO A 200 29.46 -18.65 -6.45
C PRO A 200 29.78 -20.14 -6.30
N SER A 201 28.99 -21.04 -6.91
CA SER A 201 29.18 -22.48 -6.87
C SER A 201 30.24 -23.01 -7.88
N GLU A 202 30.66 -22.16 -8.83
CA GLU A 202 31.66 -22.57 -9.81
C GLU A 202 33.08 -22.69 -9.20
N PRO A 203 33.86 -23.71 -9.60
CA PRO A 203 35.19 -23.99 -9.03
C PRO A 203 36.20 -22.83 -9.18
N ASN A 204 36.02 -21.98 -10.19
CA ASN A 204 36.85 -20.84 -10.51
C ASN A 204 36.25 -19.52 -10.02
N TYR A 205 35.27 -19.54 -9.13
CA TYR A 205 34.67 -18.32 -8.56
C TYR A 205 35.73 -17.43 -7.89
N SER A 206 35.67 -16.14 -8.20
CA SER A 206 36.51 -15.11 -7.59
C SER A 206 35.68 -13.97 -7.05
N ALA A 207 35.65 -13.81 -5.72
CA ALA A 207 34.96 -12.70 -5.05
C ALA A 207 35.46 -11.31 -5.51
N SER A 208 36.78 -11.19 -5.82
CA SER A 208 37.35 -9.96 -6.36
C SER A 208 36.81 -9.65 -7.76
N TYR A 209 36.68 -10.67 -8.63
CA TYR A 209 36.08 -10.51 -9.94
C TYR A 209 34.60 -10.15 -9.85
N ALA A 210 33.82 -10.87 -9.01
CA ALA A 210 32.41 -10.58 -8.75
C ALA A 210 32.21 -9.11 -8.26
N GLY A 211 33.01 -8.65 -7.30
CA GLY A 211 32.98 -7.28 -6.83
C GLY A 211 33.26 -6.24 -7.94
N LYS A 212 34.19 -6.52 -8.85
CA LYS A 212 34.43 -5.66 -10.02
C LYS A 212 33.22 -5.61 -10.98
N GLN A 213 32.53 -6.74 -11.16
CA GLN A 213 31.31 -6.78 -11.98
C GLN A 213 30.17 -5.98 -11.35
N VAL A 214 29.93 -6.12 -10.05
CA VAL A 214 28.93 -5.30 -9.32
C VAL A 214 29.19 -3.79 -9.50
N LEU A 215 30.45 -3.36 -9.38
CA LEU A 215 30.81 -1.95 -9.60
C LEU A 215 30.54 -1.48 -11.05
N LYS A 216 30.81 -2.34 -12.04
CA LYS A 216 30.52 -2.04 -13.45
C LYS A 216 29.03 -1.99 -13.72
N GLN A 217 28.25 -2.94 -13.17
CA GLN A 217 26.78 -2.91 -13.22
C GLN A 217 26.23 -1.61 -12.64
N GLY A 218 26.66 -1.24 -11.43
CA GLY A 218 26.21 -0.02 -10.78
C GLY A 218 26.49 1.26 -11.59
N LYS A 219 27.68 1.35 -12.20
CA LYS A 219 28.05 2.50 -13.07
C LYS A 219 27.19 2.53 -14.33
N LEU A 220 27.01 1.40 -15.00
CA LEU A 220 26.21 1.33 -16.23
C LEU A 220 24.73 1.63 -15.93
N ARG A 221 24.17 1.04 -14.87
CA ARG A 221 22.79 1.31 -14.43
C ARG A 221 22.55 2.79 -14.17
N SER A 222 23.44 3.46 -13.42
CA SER A 222 23.33 4.90 -13.15
C SER A 222 23.35 5.71 -14.44
N PHE A 223 24.26 5.41 -15.36
CA PHE A 223 24.33 6.07 -16.67
C PHE A 223 23.06 5.86 -17.50
N LEU A 224 22.54 4.64 -17.55
CA LEU A 224 21.32 4.32 -18.30
C LEU A 224 20.09 4.98 -17.68
N ASN A 225 19.97 5.02 -16.35
CA ASN A 225 18.89 5.72 -15.68
C ASN A 225 18.89 7.21 -16.01
N GLU A 226 20.03 7.89 -15.88
CA GLU A 226 20.14 9.31 -16.25
C GLU A 226 19.76 9.56 -17.72
N LYS A 227 20.18 8.67 -18.62
CA LYS A 227 19.81 8.72 -20.04
C LYS A 227 18.31 8.59 -20.25
N TYR A 228 17.68 7.55 -19.69
CA TYR A 228 16.26 7.29 -19.89
C TYR A 228 15.37 8.32 -19.19
N GLU A 229 15.74 8.82 -18.01
CA GLU A 229 15.07 9.95 -17.35
C GLU A 229 15.11 11.20 -18.26
N SER A 230 16.27 11.49 -18.86
CA SER A 230 16.41 12.61 -19.78
C SER A 230 15.58 12.46 -21.05
N GLU A 231 15.55 11.25 -21.64
CA GLU A 231 14.70 10.93 -22.79
C GLU A 231 13.22 11.08 -22.45
N THR A 232 12.77 10.56 -21.30
CA THR A 232 11.40 10.70 -20.84
C THR A 232 11.05 12.17 -20.62
N ALA A 233 11.88 12.95 -19.93
CA ALA A 233 11.65 14.37 -19.73
C ALA A 233 11.47 15.09 -21.06
N LYS A 234 12.34 14.84 -22.05
CA LYS A 234 12.27 15.43 -23.39
C LYS A 234 11.00 15.06 -24.14
N ASN A 235 10.58 13.79 -24.07
CA ASN A 235 9.37 13.29 -24.76
C ASN A 235 8.10 13.98 -24.28
N TYR A 236 8.06 14.39 -23.01
CA TYR A 236 6.91 15.08 -22.40
C TYR A 236 7.09 16.60 -22.26
N GLY A 237 8.17 17.17 -22.77
CA GLY A 237 8.47 18.60 -22.66
C GLY A 237 8.70 19.08 -21.23
N LEU A 238 9.20 18.19 -20.37
CA LEU A 238 9.45 18.44 -18.97
C LEU A 238 10.92 18.74 -18.68
N THR A 239 11.16 19.51 -17.64
CA THR A 239 12.48 19.59 -17.01
C THR A 239 12.71 18.40 -16.09
N THR A 240 13.96 18.05 -15.81
CA THR A 240 14.31 17.01 -14.81
C THR A 240 13.71 17.31 -13.43
N THR A 241 13.64 18.60 -13.05
CA THR A 241 13.02 19.02 -11.79
C THR A 241 11.53 18.70 -11.76
N GLN A 242 10.80 18.92 -12.86
CA GLN A 242 9.38 18.59 -12.96
C GLN A 242 9.17 17.07 -12.95
N LEU A 243 10.04 16.32 -13.62
CA LEU A 243 10.02 14.87 -13.60
C LEU A 243 10.19 14.32 -12.16
N ASN A 244 11.16 14.85 -11.40
CA ASN A 244 11.37 14.48 -10.00
C ASN A 244 10.15 14.77 -9.12
N LYS A 245 9.45 15.89 -9.38
CA LYS A 245 8.19 16.20 -8.66
C LYS A 245 7.05 15.24 -9.00
N ILE A 246 7.02 14.67 -10.20
CA ILE A 246 6.08 13.60 -10.55
C ILE A 246 6.41 12.33 -9.76
N VAL A 247 7.69 11.98 -9.62
CA VAL A 247 8.14 10.85 -8.78
C VAL A 247 7.77 11.08 -7.31
N GLU A 248 8.01 12.27 -6.78
CA GLU A 248 7.61 12.65 -5.41
C GLU A 248 6.09 12.54 -5.21
N GLU A 249 5.30 12.99 -6.20
CA GLU A 249 3.84 12.86 -6.18
C GLU A 249 3.39 11.41 -6.22
N ALA A 250 4.01 10.58 -7.07
CA ALA A 250 3.71 9.16 -7.19
C ALA A 250 3.92 8.43 -5.85
N ILE A 251 5.04 8.70 -5.17
CA ILE A 251 5.35 8.16 -3.85
C ILE A 251 4.36 8.67 -2.80
N ALA A 252 4.06 9.97 -2.81
CA ALA A 252 3.15 10.58 -1.83
C ALA A 252 1.70 10.08 -1.97
N LYS A 253 1.29 9.74 -3.19
CA LYS A 253 -0.06 9.23 -3.52
C LYS A 253 -0.12 7.71 -3.61
N ASP A 254 0.97 7.00 -3.31
CA ASP A 254 1.10 5.55 -3.40
C ASP A 254 0.63 5.02 -4.79
N TRP A 255 1.12 5.64 -5.89
CA TRP A 255 0.78 5.16 -7.23
C TRP A 255 1.33 3.76 -7.46
N PRO A 256 0.55 2.87 -8.10
CA PRO A 256 0.98 1.50 -8.33
C PRO A 256 2.23 1.45 -9.21
N TYR A 257 3.07 0.45 -8.93
CA TYR A 257 4.14 0.11 -9.86
C TYR A 257 3.52 -0.66 -11.04
N PRO A 258 3.95 -0.36 -12.29
CA PRO A 258 3.48 -1.11 -13.44
C PRO A 258 3.82 -2.60 -13.28
N SER A 259 2.91 -3.49 -13.71
CA SER A 259 3.15 -4.93 -13.74
C SER A 259 4.40 -5.27 -14.57
N GLU A 260 5.11 -6.31 -14.18
CA GLU A 260 6.17 -6.89 -15.02
C GLU A 260 5.48 -7.69 -16.14
N ASN A 261 5.47 -7.12 -17.36
CA ASN A 261 5.11 -7.85 -18.56
C ASN A 261 6.39 -8.20 -19.34
#